data_b0e615ff4d9db83797d4476004d59750
#
_entry.id   b0e615ff4d9db83797d4476004d59750
#
_cell.length_a   1.000
_cell.length_b   1.000
_cell.length_c   1.000
_cell.angle_alpha   90.00
_cell.angle_beta   90.00
_cell.angle_gamma   90.00
#
_symmetry.space_group_name_H-M   'P 1'
#
loop_
_entity.id
_entity.type
_entity.pdbx_description
1 polymer ?
#
loop_
_entity_poly.entity_id
_entity_poly.type
_entity_poly.pdbx_seq_one_letter_code
_entity_poly.pdbx_strand_id
1 'polypeptide(L)'
;MPPRRRGKHYDVSLRLIDDLVNRPMDALYSDSRLVTKPDSKLAFWGTRIIVLIICVAVGFAGCLFVRLLNTDPRKQVRQQLASQLEAQNTHIGELEKQIAGLRADVDRQSQSALPSQVEQEVRRNEAAAGATAVEGEGIVLTIADPMVTNSNAQEGALPREKSANRLRVVTDTDLQLLVSLMWKAGAEAISINDNRLGVQTSIRTAGNSILIGTTPVSSPYRIQAIGNKNELANRMGQRELSMLYQEFKDAGMTLQTSKENMIRLKAAIPGQVTYAKEIQ
;
A
#
# COMPACT_ATOMS: atom_id res chain seq x y z
N MET A 1 -9.38 54.25 -92.59
CA MET A 1 -9.78 53.28 -91.52
C MET A 1 -8.57 52.54 -91.14
N PRO A 2 -8.02 52.68 -89.90
CA PRO A 2 -6.91 51.89 -89.38
C PRO A 2 -7.43 50.66 -88.61
N PRO A 3 -6.68 49.57 -88.55
CA PRO A 3 -7.12 48.30 -87.94
C PRO A 3 -6.94 48.31 -86.41
N ARG A 4 -7.94 47.73 -85.73
CA ARG A 4 -7.98 47.45 -84.28
C ARG A 4 -6.87 46.53 -83.85
N ARG A 5 -6.00 46.95 -82.93
CA ARG A 5 -5.07 46.14 -82.21
C ARG A 5 -5.82 45.34 -81.11
N ARG A 6 -5.84 44.04 -81.19
CA ARG A 6 -6.26 43.13 -80.15
C ARG A 6 -5.22 43.15 -79.03
N GLY A 7 -5.62 43.59 -77.86
CA GLY A 7 -4.80 43.47 -76.66
C GLY A 7 -4.69 42.00 -76.24
N LYS A 8 -3.49 41.50 -76.05
CA LYS A 8 -3.21 40.20 -75.42
C LYS A 8 -3.41 40.36 -73.94
N HIS A 9 -4.48 39.81 -73.41
CA HIS A 9 -4.55 39.48 -71.97
C HIS A 9 -3.53 38.42 -71.68
N TYR A 10 -2.43 38.78 -71.03
CA TYR A 10 -1.52 37.83 -70.44
C TYR A 10 -2.14 37.39 -69.10
N ASP A 11 -2.47 36.13 -69.01
CA ASP A 11 -2.96 35.49 -67.79
C ASP A 11 -1.89 35.58 -66.69
N VAL A 12 -2.14 36.43 -65.69
CA VAL A 12 -1.25 36.64 -64.53
C VAL A 12 -1.03 35.31 -63.75
N SER A 13 -1.99 34.41 -63.81
CA SER A 13 -1.91 33.07 -63.17
C SER A 13 -0.88 32.16 -63.85
N LEU A 14 -0.69 32.21 -65.14
CA LEU A 14 0.33 31.44 -65.86
C LEU A 14 1.74 31.92 -65.58
N ARG A 15 1.95 33.20 -65.29
CA ARG A 15 3.26 33.74 -64.85
C ARG A 15 3.62 33.35 -63.47
N LEU A 16 2.64 33.23 -62.54
CA LEU A 16 2.86 32.77 -61.19
C LEU A 16 3.28 31.30 -61.18
N ILE A 17 2.70 30.46 -62.04
CA ILE A 17 3.06 29.04 -62.13
C ILE A 17 4.45 28.88 -62.77
N ASP A 18 4.77 29.64 -63.76
CA ASP A 18 6.07 29.62 -64.44
C ASP A 18 7.21 30.16 -63.55
N ASP A 19 6.94 31.18 -62.72
CA ASP A 19 7.88 31.65 -61.68
C ASP A 19 8.10 30.64 -60.55
N LEU A 20 7.08 29.85 -60.19
CA LEU A 20 7.18 28.81 -59.15
C LEU A 20 7.91 27.57 -59.63
N VAL A 21 7.77 27.19 -60.91
CA VAL A 21 8.37 25.98 -61.49
C VAL A 21 9.80 26.22 -61.99
N ASN A 22 10.11 27.39 -62.56
CA ASN A 22 11.38 27.69 -63.19
C ASN A 22 12.37 28.47 -62.29
N ARG A 23 11.94 28.95 -61.12
CA ARG A 23 12.89 29.48 -60.12
C ARG A 23 13.01 28.48 -58.95
N PRO A 24 13.94 27.54 -59.01
CA PRO A 24 14.21 26.68 -57.87
C PRO A 24 14.78 27.53 -56.76
N MET A 25 14.01 27.70 -55.69
CA MET A 25 14.42 28.13 -54.36
C MET A 25 15.10 29.51 -54.32
N ASP A 26 14.45 30.39 -53.65
CA ASP A 26 14.93 31.72 -53.26
C ASP A 26 16.37 31.63 -52.75
N ALA A 27 17.19 32.60 -53.15
CA ALA A 27 18.58 32.72 -52.72
C ALA A 27 18.79 32.84 -51.19
N LEU A 28 17.68 32.96 -50.45
CA LEU A 28 17.68 32.95 -49.00
C LEU A 28 18.00 31.57 -48.40
N TYR A 29 17.90 30.48 -49.13
CA TYR A 29 18.24 29.12 -48.65
C TYR A 29 19.59 28.60 -49.16
N SER A 30 20.40 29.42 -49.83
CA SER A 30 21.75 29.02 -50.15
C SER A 30 22.64 29.15 -48.90
N ASP A 31 22.85 28.05 -48.23
CA ASP A 31 23.71 27.87 -47.05
C ASP A 31 25.19 28.30 -47.25
N SER A 32 25.54 28.65 -48.50
CA SER A 32 26.85 29.06 -48.95
C SER A 32 27.31 30.44 -48.44
N ARG A 33 26.38 31.28 -47.92
CA ARG A 33 26.72 32.61 -47.39
C ARG A 33 27.10 32.59 -45.89
N LEU A 34 26.81 31.51 -45.16
CA LEU A 34 27.15 31.38 -43.74
C LEU A 34 28.55 30.83 -43.51
N VAL A 35 29.19 30.26 -44.54
CA VAL A 35 30.56 29.76 -44.45
C VAL A 35 31.50 30.80 -45.01
N THR A 36 31.86 31.79 -44.20
CA THR A 36 33.05 32.59 -44.44
C THR A 36 34.25 31.67 -44.40
N LYS A 37 34.86 31.42 -45.57
CA LYS A 37 36.15 30.69 -45.61
C LYS A 37 37.17 31.49 -44.78
N PRO A 38 37.81 30.89 -43.78
CA PRO A 38 38.84 31.59 -43.05
C PRO A 38 40.04 31.85 -43.98
N ASP A 39 40.39 33.10 -44.16
CA ASP A 39 41.44 33.55 -45.04
C ASP A 39 42.86 33.22 -44.53
N SER A 40 42.96 32.60 -43.36
CA SER A 40 44.24 32.19 -42.81
C SER A 40 44.16 30.80 -42.15
N LYS A 41 45.27 30.02 -42.26
CA LYS A 41 45.41 28.71 -41.61
C LYS A 41 45.24 28.79 -40.08
N LEU A 42 45.54 29.92 -39.46
CA LEU A 42 45.34 30.20 -38.05
C LEU A 42 43.85 30.33 -37.67
N ALA A 43 43.01 30.95 -38.50
CA ALA A 43 41.58 31.06 -38.22
C ALA A 43 40.90 29.68 -38.35
N PHE A 44 41.30 28.83 -39.30
CA PHE A 44 40.78 27.47 -39.44
C PHE A 44 41.14 26.56 -38.24
N TRP A 45 42.31 26.70 -37.67
CA TRP A 45 42.75 26.00 -36.46
C TRP A 45 42.01 26.55 -35.23
N GLY A 46 41.82 27.86 -35.12
CA GLY A 46 41.07 28.50 -34.06
C GLY A 46 39.60 28.04 -33.96
N THR A 47 38.90 27.99 -35.10
CA THR A 47 37.51 27.47 -35.11
C THR A 47 37.40 26.01 -34.68
N ARG A 48 38.32 25.15 -35.08
CA ARG A 48 38.33 23.74 -34.64
C ARG A 48 38.57 23.61 -33.12
N ILE A 49 39.48 24.38 -32.56
CA ILE A 49 39.74 24.41 -31.12
C ILE A 49 38.49 24.90 -30.36
N ILE A 50 37.82 25.94 -30.81
CA ILE A 50 36.58 26.46 -30.21
C ILE A 50 35.47 25.41 -30.26
N VAL A 51 35.27 24.75 -31.38
CA VAL A 51 34.28 23.68 -31.51
C VAL A 51 34.58 22.53 -30.57
N LEU A 52 35.86 22.12 -30.45
CA LEU A 52 36.25 21.07 -29.52
C LEU A 52 35.97 21.46 -28.05
N ILE A 53 36.30 22.71 -27.65
CA ILE A 53 36.00 23.20 -26.30
C ILE A 53 34.48 23.19 -26.04
N ILE A 54 33.68 23.61 -26.99
CA ILE A 54 32.21 23.61 -26.87
C ILE A 54 31.69 22.17 -26.74
N CYS A 55 32.17 21.22 -27.56
CA CYS A 55 31.79 19.81 -27.44
C CYS A 55 32.16 19.21 -26.09
N VAL A 56 33.36 19.51 -25.57
CA VAL A 56 33.78 19.05 -24.24
C VAL A 56 32.94 19.69 -23.13
N ALA A 57 32.61 20.98 -23.23
CA ALA A 57 31.77 21.66 -22.26
C ALA A 57 30.34 21.10 -22.26
N VAL A 58 29.75 20.85 -23.42
CA VAL A 58 28.41 20.24 -23.56
C VAL A 58 28.41 18.80 -23.06
N GLY A 59 29.44 18.00 -23.37
CA GLY A 59 29.61 16.64 -22.85
C GLY A 59 29.75 16.59 -21.33
N PHE A 60 30.55 17.52 -20.78
CA PHE A 60 30.71 17.63 -19.33
C PHE A 60 29.44 18.10 -18.63
N ALA A 61 28.74 19.09 -19.17
CA ALA A 61 27.44 19.57 -18.66
C ALA A 61 26.40 18.45 -18.73
N GLY A 62 26.35 17.68 -19.83
CA GLY A 62 25.48 16.52 -19.95
C GLY A 62 25.77 15.43 -18.91
N CYS A 63 27.05 15.16 -18.66
CA CYS A 63 27.47 14.19 -17.63
C CYS A 63 27.08 14.65 -16.21
N LEU A 64 27.26 15.92 -15.89
CA LEU A 64 26.83 16.51 -14.62
C LEU A 64 25.30 16.47 -14.47
N PHE A 65 24.56 16.76 -15.54
CA PHE A 65 23.10 16.71 -15.53
C PHE A 65 22.55 15.29 -15.32
N VAL A 66 23.13 14.29 -15.98
CA VAL A 66 22.78 12.88 -15.75
C VAL A 66 23.13 12.45 -14.32
N ARG A 67 24.28 12.90 -13.78
CA ARG A 67 24.67 12.61 -12.40
C ARG A 67 23.70 13.26 -11.39
N LEU A 68 23.24 14.46 -11.65
CA LEU A 68 22.25 15.18 -10.82
C LEU A 68 20.88 14.49 -10.85
N LEU A 69 20.44 14.03 -12.04
CA LEU A 69 19.18 13.29 -12.21
C LEU A 69 19.24 11.90 -11.58
N ASN A 70 20.39 11.25 -11.56
CA ASN A 70 20.58 9.92 -11.00
C ASN A 70 20.71 9.92 -9.46
N THR A 71 20.87 11.12 -8.85
CA THR A 71 20.80 11.30 -7.40
C THR A 71 19.34 11.46 -7.01
N ASP A 72 18.57 10.35 -6.99
CA ASP A 72 17.17 10.32 -6.59
C ASP A 72 17.10 10.49 -5.05
N PRO A 73 16.72 11.67 -4.54
CA PRO A 73 16.65 11.92 -3.09
C PRO A 73 15.59 11.01 -2.42
N ARG A 74 14.68 10.44 -3.20
CA ARG A 74 13.67 9.51 -2.72
C ARG A 74 14.25 8.16 -2.30
N LYS A 75 15.38 7.75 -2.89
CA LYS A 75 16.07 6.51 -2.47
C LYS A 75 16.65 6.63 -1.09
N GLN A 76 17.26 7.78 -0.76
CA GLN A 76 17.83 8.03 0.57
C GLN A 76 16.73 8.05 1.65
N VAL A 77 15.62 8.75 1.38
CA VAL A 77 14.47 8.79 2.31
C VAL A 77 13.86 7.40 2.51
N ARG A 78 13.71 6.61 1.45
CA ARG A 78 13.22 5.23 1.55
C ARG A 78 14.16 4.33 2.34
N GLN A 79 15.47 4.44 2.12
CA GLN A 79 16.46 3.68 2.88
C GLN A 79 16.46 4.09 4.34
N GLN A 80 16.38 5.38 4.63
CA GLN A 80 16.30 5.90 6.00
C GLN A 80 15.02 5.45 6.69
N LEU A 81 13.89 5.47 5.99
CA LEU A 81 12.60 4.97 6.52
C LEU A 81 12.65 3.47 6.77
N ALA A 82 13.23 2.70 5.84
CA ALA A 82 13.40 1.25 6.00
C ALA A 82 14.29 0.92 7.20
N SER A 83 15.41 1.62 7.37
CA SER A 83 16.30 1.41 8.52
C SER A 83 15.66 1.83 9.85
N GLN A 84 14.83 2.88 9.86
CA GLN A 84 14.06 3.25 11.05
C GLN A 84 12.99 2.21 11.41
N LEU A 85 12.29 1.67 10.40
CA LEU A 85 11.32 0.57 10.61
C LEU A 85 12.01 -0.68 11.15
N GLU A 86 13.17 -1.03 10.63
CA GLU A 86 13.95 -2.18 11.10
C GLU A 86 14.46 -1.97 12.52
N ALA A 87 14.93 -0.77 12.85
CA ALA A 87 15.32 -0.41 14.22
C ALA A 87 14.13 -0.43 15.20
N GLN A 88 12.95 0.03 14.78
CA GLN A 88 11.75 -0.06 15.60
C GLN A 88 11.29 -1.50 15.78
N ASN A 89 11.33 -2.34 14.74
CA ASN A 89 10.98 -3.76 14.84
C ASN A 89 11.93 -4.52 15.76
N THR A 90 13.23 -4.23 15.71
CA THR A 90 14.20 -4.83 16.64
C THR A 90 13.96 -4.38 18.07
N HIS A 91 13.62 -3.12 18.30
CA HIS A 91 13.28 -2.60 19.61
C HIS A 91 11.99 -3.21 20.17
N ILE A 92 10.97 -3.39 19.33
CA ILE A 92 9.73 -4.09 19.70
C ILE A 92 10.05 -5.55 20.09
N GLY A 93 10.87 -6.26 19.31
CA GLY A 93 11.27 -7.62 19.63
C GLY A 93 12.07 -7.73 20.95
N GLU A 94 12.87 -6.74 21.28
CA GLU A 94 13.58 -6.68 22.56
C GLU A 94 12.62 -6.43 23.72
N LEU A 95 11.67 -5.49 23.57
CA LEU A 95 10.64 -5.25 24.59
C LEU A 95 9.74 -6.48 24.80
N GLU A 96 9.36 -7.19 23.73
CA GLU A 96 8.60 -8.44 23.83
C GLU A 96 9.36 -9.50 24.63
N LYS A 97 10.68 -9.63 24.42
CA LYS A 97 11.53 -10.55 25.23
C LYS A 97 11.59 -10.14 26.69
N GLN A 98 11.73 -8.85 26.97
CA GLN A 98 11.74 -8.34 28.36
C GLN A 98 10.40 -8.61 29.05
N ILE A 99 9.28 -8.36 28.36
CA ILE A 99 7.93 -8.66 28.87
C ILE A 99 7.79 -10.16 29.14
N ALA A 100 8.24 -11.02 28.21
CA ALA A 100 8.20 -12.47 28.41
C ALA A 100 9.05 -12.92 29.60
N GLY A 101 10.23 -12.32 29.76
CA GLY A 101 11.11 -12.58 30.92
C GLY A 101 10.46 -12.17 32.24
N LEU A 102 9.94 -10.95 32.31
CA LEU A 102 9.25 -10.47 33.53
C LEU A 102 8.01 -11.29 33.88
N ARG A 103 7.24 -11.72 32.88
CA ARG A 103 6.10 -12.63 33.11
C ARG A 103 6.54 -13.97 33.66
N ALA A 104 7.59 -14.57 33.10
CA ALA A 104 8.14 -15.83 33.64
C ALA A 104 8.64 -15.70 35.08
N ASP A 105 9.18 -14.55 35.46
CA ASP A 105 9.62 -14.28 36.84
C ASP A 105 8.44 -14.10 37.79
N VAL A 106 7.38 -13.38 37.35
CA VAL A 106 6.13 -13.25 38.12
C VAL A 106 5.47 -14.61 38.31
N ASP A 107 5.37 -15.41 37.23
CA ASP A 107 4.82 -16.78 37.31
C ASP A 107 5.60 -17.64 38.30
N ARG A 108 6.94 -17.54 38.29
CA ARG A 108 7.81 -18.32 39.22
C ARG A 108 7.62 -17.89 40.69
N GLN A 109 7.47 -16.57 40.91
CA GLN A 109 7.20 -16.05 42.25
C GLN A 109 5.80 -16.41 42.74
N SER A 110 4.80 -16.36 41.88
CA SER A 110 3.43 -16.69 42.21
C SER A 110 3.25 -18.17 42.54
N GLN A 111 3.94 -19.08 41.82
CA GLN A 111 3.97 -20.52 42.12
C GLN A 111 4.54 -20.84 43.48
N SER A 112 5.47 -20.04 43.98
CA SER A 112 6.07 -20.26 45.30
C SER A 112 5.26 -19.64 46.45
N ALA A 113 4.32 -18.77 46.18
CA ALA A 113 3.63 -17.96 47.19
C ALA A 113 2.16 -18.33 47.41
N LEU A 114 1.51 -19.07 46.49
CA LEU A 114 0.06 -19.32 46.52
C LEU A 114 -0.25 -20.80 46.74
N PRO A 115 -1.33 -21.17 47.49
CA PRO A 115 -1.88 -22.52 47.49
C PRO A 115 -2.32 -22.93 46.07
N SER A 116 -2.08 -24.20 45.70
CA SER A 116 -2.30 -24.73 44.35
C SER A 116 -3.72 -24.51 43.78
N GLN A 117 -4.74 -24.42 44.60
CA GLN A 117 -6.12 -24.16 44.19
C GLN A 117 -6.31 -22.68 43.79
N VAL A 118 -5.81 -21.74 44.58
CA VAL A 118 -5.88 -20.30 44.29
C VAL A 118 -5.06 -19.97 43.03
N GLU A 119 -3.92 -20.63 42.87
CA GLU A 119 -3.10 -20.48 41.65
C GLU A 119 -3.86 -20.88 40.37
N GLN A 120 -4.62 -21.99 40.39
CA GLN A 120 -5.41 -22.40 39.23
C GLN A 120 -6.54 -21.44 38.92
N GLU A 121 -7.19 -20.86 39.92
CA GLU A 121 -8.24 -19.84 39.71
C GLU A 121 -7.66 -18.55 39.13
N VAL A 122 -6.52 -18.10 39.65
CA VAL A 122 -5.82 -16.92 39.12
C VAL A 122 -5.45 -17.14 37.64
N ARG A 123 -4.85 -18.28 37.30
CA ARG A 123 -4.49 -18.62 35.92
C ARG A 123 -5.70 -18.66 34.97
N ARG A 124 -6.85 -19.21 35.45
CA ARG A 124 -8.08 -19.19 34.66
C ARG A 124 -8.60 -17.77 34.43
N ASN A 125 -8.56 -16.95 35.45
CA ASN A 125 -8.99 -15.56 35.36
C ASN A 125 -8.05 -14.73 34.45
N GLU A 126 -6.74 -14.95 34.53
CA GLU A 126 -5.75 -14.33 33.64
C GLU A 126 -5.95 -14.75 32.17
N ALA A 127 -6.20 -16.05 31.94
CA ALA A 127 -6.50 -16.57 30.61
C ALA A 127 -7.80 -15.98 30.06
N ALA A 128 -8.86 -15.87 30.86
CA ALA A 128 -10.13 -15.28 30.50
C ALA A 128 -10.01 -13.77 30.25
N ALA A 129 -9.18 -13.06 31.02
CA ALA A 129 -8.87 -11.65 30.79
C ALA A 129 -7.95 -11.42 29.57
N GLY A 130 -7.38 -12.51 29.02
CA GLY A 130 -6.43 -12.44 27.91
C GLY A 130 -5.01 -12.06 28.32
N ALA A 131 -4.69 -12.03 29.61
CA ALA A 131 -3.39 -11.64 30.13
C ALA A 131 -2.29 -12.67 29.86
N THR A 132 -2.65 -13.93 29.62
CA THR A 132 -1.73 -15.03 29.32
C THR A 132 -1.90 -15.54 27.88
N ALA A 133 -0.84 -16.11 27.32
CA ALA A 133 -0.92 -16.83 26.06
C ALA A 133 -1.75 -18.12 26.26
N VAL A 134 -2.56 -18.47 25.25
CA VAL A 134 -3.40 -19.66 25.28
C VAL A 134 -3.25 -20.46 24.01
N GLU A 135 -3.45 -21.77 24.10
CA GLU A 135 -3.49 -22.66 22.95
C GLU A 135 -4.68 -23.61 23.04
N GLY A 136 -5.23 -23.97 21.88
CA GLY A 136 -6.36 -24.88 21.81
C GLY A 136 -6.80 -25.13 20.37
N GLU A 137 -7.80 -25.99 20.21
CA GLU A 137 -8.44 -26.18 18.92
C GLU A 137 -9.39 -25.03 18.60
N GLY A 138 -9.69 -24.82 17.31
CA GLY A 138 -10.61 -23.77 16.92
C GLY A 138 -10.76 -23.59 15.42
N ILE A 139 -11.05 -22.35 15.01
CA ILE A 139 -11.18 -21.97 13.60
C ILE A 139 -10.32 -20.76 13.28
N VAL A 140 -9.95 -20.67 12.01
CA VAL A 140 -9.36 -19.47 11.40
C VAL A 140 -10.30 -18.97 10.34
N LEU A 141 -10.75 -17.75 10.48
CA LEU A 141 -11.57 -17.03 9.50
C LEU A 141 -10.70 -15.98 8.83
N THR A 142 -10.58 -16.05 7.51
CA THR A 142 -9.83 -15.07 6.72
C THR A 142 -10.77 -14.26 5.88
N ILE A 143 -10.73 -12.94 6.02
CA ILE A 143 -11.45 -11.99 5.16
C ILE A 143 -10.44 -11.11 4.42
N ALA A 144 -10.59 -11.02 3.11
CA ALA A 144 -9.73 -10.22 2.26
C ALA A 144 -10.52 -9.20 1.47
N ASP A 145 -9.95 -8.00 1.36
CA ASP A 145 -10.45 -6.95 0.48
C ASP A 145 -10.43 -7.39 -0.99
N PRO A 146 -11.33 -6.85 -1.83
CA PRO A 146 -11.32 -7.16 -3.25
C PRO A 146 -10.02 -6.70 -3.89
N MET A 147 -9.39 -7.58 -4.67
CA MET A 147 -8.25 -7.19 -5.50
C MET A 147 -8.74 -6.25 -6.61
N VAL A 148 -8.32 -5.01 -6.57
CA VAL A 148 -8.49 -4.07 -7.68
C VAL A 148 -7.54 -4.49 -8.81
N THR A 149 -7.96 -5.42 -9.65
CA THR A 149 -7.30 -5.63 -10.94
C THR A 149 -7.65 -4.43 -11.82
N ASN A 150 -6.68 -3.58 -12.12
CA ASN A 150 -6.80 -2.41 -13.02
C ASN A 150 -7.17 -2.78 -14.47
N SER A 151 -7.65 -3.99 -14.73
CA SER A 151 -7.87 -4.54 -16.06
C SER A 151 -9.17 -4.09 -16.74
N ASN A 152 -10.05 -3.32 -16.07
CA ASN A 152 -11.30 -2.84 -16.68
C ASN A 152 -11.60 -1.37 -16.39
N ALA A 153 -10.59 -0.49 -16.47
CA ALA A 153 -10.87 0.90 -16.75
C ALA A 153 -11.24 1.00 -18.25
N GLN A 154 -12.45 0.64 -18.60
CA GLN A 154 -13.05 1.03 -19.88
C GLN A 154 -13.14 2.54 -19.89
N GLU A 155 -12.20 3.17 -20.61
CA GLU A 155 -12.29 4.58 -21.00
C GLU A 155 -13.57 4.75 -21.84
N GLY A 156 -14.62 5.31 -21.24
CA GLY A 156 -15.87 5.60 -21.93
C GLY A 156 -17.16 5.37 -21.13
N ALA A 157 -17.12 4.74 -19.96
CA ALA A 157 -18.32 4.55 -19.15
C ALA A 157 -18.79 5.88 -18.53
N LEU A 158 -20.07 6.18 -18.71
CA LEU A 158 -20.73 7.37 -18.17
C LEU A 158 -20.67 7.40 -16.64
N PRO A 159 -20.63 8.58 -15.98
CA PRO A 159 -20.45 8.73 -14.53
C PRO A 159 -21.50 7.98 -13.67
N ARG A 160 -22.65 7.66 -14.23
CA ARG A 160 -23.76 6.96 -13.53
C ARG A 160 -23.54 5.47 -13.38
N GLU A 161 -22.79 4.82 -14.28
CA GLU A 161 -22.49 3.38 -14.19
C GLU A 161 -21.34 3.07 -13.21
N LYS A 162 -20.46 4.05 -12.93
CA LYS A 162 -19.38 3.92 -11.94
C LYS A 162 -19.89 3.84 -10.49
N SER A 163 -21.14 4.21 -10.22
CA SER A 163 -21.71 4.20 -8.86
C SER A 163 -22.18 2.83 -8.39
N ALA A 164 -22.45 1.89 -9.28
CA ALA A 164 -23.00 0.58 -8.95
C ALA A 164 -21.96 -0.48 -8.56
N ASN A 165 -20.67 -0.24 -8.83
CA ASN A 165 -19.62 -1.22 -8.60
C ASN A 165 -18.47 -0.63 -7.74
N ARG A 166 -18.80 0.09 -6.65
CA ARG A 166 -17.81 0.44 -5.65
C ARG A 166 -17.47 -0.81 -4.86
N LEU A 167 -16.33 -1.40 -5.17
CA LEU A 167 -15.70 -2.43 -4.35
C LEU A 167 -15.63 -1.89 -2.92
N ARG A 168 -16.37 -2.50 -2.02
CA ARG A 168 -16.38 -2.15 -0.60
C ARG A 168 -15.17 -2.81 0.05
N VAL A 169 -14.38 -2.05 0.79
CA VAL A 169 -13.31 -2.59 1.64
C VAL A 169 -13.86 -3.03 2.98
N VAL A 170 -13.18 -3.95 3.65
CA VAL A 170 -13.51 -4.40 5.00
C VAL A 170 -13.42 -3.22 5.97
N THR A 171 -14.44 -3.06 6.79
CA THR A 171 -14.53 -2.02 7.81
C THR A 171 -14.31 -2.58 9.22
N ASP A 172 -14.07 -1.70 10.19
CA ASP A 172 -14.04 -2.06 11.61
C ASP A 172 -15.35 -2.69 12.09
N THR A 173 -16.48 -2.20 11.58
CA THR A 173 -17.82 -2.76 11.88
C THR A 173 -17.95 -4.20 11.41
N ASP A 174 -17.41 -4.54 10.24
CA ASP A 174 -17.43 -5.92 9.73
C ASP A 174 -16.61 -6.85 10.65
N LEU A 175 -15.43 -6.40 11.08
CA LEU A 175 -14.59 -7.16 12.02
C LEU A 175 -15.26 -7.30 13.40
N GLN A 176 -15.88 -6.23 13.91
CA GLN A 176 -16.65 -6.27 15.16
C GLN A 176 -17.81 -7.24 15.08
N LEU A 177 -18.53 -7.25 13.97
CA LEU A 177 -19.64 -8.19 13.73
C LEU A 177 -19.14 -9.64 13.75
N LEU A 178 -18.08 -9.94 12.98
CA LEU A 178 -17.49 -11.29 12.93
C LEU A 178 -17.01 -11.75 14.30
N VAL A 179 -16.33 -10.89 15.05
CA VAL A 179 -15.88 -11.18 16.41
C VAL A 179 -17.05 -11.43 17.36
N SER A 180 -18.11 -10.61 17.28
CA SER A 180 -19.31 -10.79 18.10
C SER A 180 -20.02 -12.12 17.81
N LEU A 181 -20.07 -12.51 16.53
CA LEU A 181 -20.61 -13.80 16.13
C LEU A 181 -19.76 -14.98 16.65
N MET A 182 -18.43 -14.84 16.64
CA MET A 182 -17.54 -15.88 17.20
C MET A 182 -17.70 -16.02 18.71
N TRP A 183 -17.79 -14.90 19.47
CA TRP A 183 -18.10 -14.96 20.90
C TRP A 183 -19.44 -15.64 21.15
N LYS A 184 -20.47 -15.28 20.37
CA LYS A 184 -21.80 -15.91 20.46
C LYS A 184 -21.77 -17.39 20.09
N ALA A 185 -20.84 -17.80 19.21
CA ALA A 185 -20.66 -19.19 18.80
C ALA A 185 -19.88 -20.02 19.83
N GLY A 186 -19.43 -19.44 20.96
CA GLY A 186 -18.72 -20.12 22.03
C GLY A 186 -17.20 -20.07 21.89
N ALA A 187 -16.64 -19.07 21.25
CA ALA A 187 -15.21 -18.83 21.27
C ALA A 187 -14.76 -18.45 22.69
N GLU A 188 -13.64 -18.98 23.15
CA GLU A 188 -13.03 -18.71 24.47
C GLU A 188 -11.94 -17.65 24.35
N ALA A 189 -11.33 -17.54 23.18
CA ALA A 189 -10.26 -16.61 22.91
C ALA A 189 -10.22 -16.25 21.43
N ILE A 190 -10.05 -14.96 21.11
CA ILE A 190 -10.01 -14.47 19.73
C ILE A 190 -8.80 -13.56 19.52
N SER A 191 -8.19 -13.64 18.34
CA SER A 191 -7.19 -12.66 17.86
C SER A 191 -7.45 -12.25 16.41
N ILE A 192 -7.00 -11.06 16.04
CA ILE A 192 -7.02 -10.54 14.67
C ILE A 192 -5.59 -10.17 14.28
N ASN A 193 -5.06 -10.77 13.21
CA ASN A 193 -3.69 -10.57 12.74
C ASN A 193 -2.69 -10.63 13.92
N ASP A 194 -2.76 -11.72 14.71
CA ASP A 194 -1.94 -12.01 15.89
C ASP A 194 -2.12 -11.04 17.08
N ASN A 195 -3.06 -10.09 16.99
CA ASN A 195 -3.43 -9.22 18.11
C ASN A 195 -4.59 -9.85 18.89
N ARG A 196 -4.30 -10.35 20.12
CA ARG A 196 -5.28 -10.93 20.99
C ARG A 196 -6.30 -9.90 21.45
N LEU A 197 -7.58 -10.26 21.37
CA LEU A 197 -8.66 -9.44 21.91
C LEU A 197 -8.80 -9.71 23.41
N GLY A 198 -8.46 -8.73 24.22
CA GLY A 198 -8.70 -8.69 25.65
C GLY A 198 -9.85 -7.76 25.99
N VAL A 199 -10.12 -7.62 27.30
CA VAL A 199 -11.25 -6.82 27.81
C VAL A 199 -11.22 -5.36 27.34
N GLN A 200 -10.02 -4.79 27.16
CA GLN A 200 -9.84 -3.38 26.78
C GLN A 200 -9.47 -3.19 25.31
N THR A 201 -9.42 -4.28 24.53
CA THR A 201 -9.02 -4.18 23.13
C THR A 201 -10.18 -3.67 22.28
N SER A 202 -10.00 -2.51 21.67
CA SER A 202 -10.97 -1.93 20.74
C SER A 202 -10.64 -2.28 19.30
N ILE A 203 -11.66 -2.42 18.46
CA ILE A 203 -11.56 -2.51 17.01
C ILE A 203 -12.12 -1.21 16.45
N ARG A 204 -11.30 -0.41 15.77
CA ARG A 204 -11.71 0.91 15.30
C ARG A 204 -10.96 1.33 14.05
N THR A 205 -11.58 2.14 13.21
CA THR A 205 -10.92 2.78 12.08
C THR A 205 -10.18 4.05 12.53
N ALA A 206 -8.94 4.21 12.08
CA ALA A 206 -8.15 5.44 12.26
C ALA A 206 -7.48 5.81 10.94
N GLY A 207 -7.96 6.88 10.32
CA GLY A 207 -7.54 7.28 8.97
C GLY A 207 -7.88 6.21 7.94
N ASN A 208 -6.86 5.64 7.30
CA ASN A 208 -7.02 4.61 6.26
C ASN A 208 -6.68 3.18 6.76
N SER A 209 -6.59 2.99 8.06
CA SER A 209 -6.22 1.69 8.67
C SER A 209 -7.20 1.31 9.77
N ILE A 210 -7.38 0.02 9.98
CA ILE A 210 -8.10 -0.52 11.12
C ILE A 210 -7.09 -0.75 12.24
N LEU A 211 -7.42 -0.31 13.45
CA LEU A 211 -6.61 -0.54 14.65
C LEU A 211 -7.26 -1.61 15.52
N ILE A 212 -6.45 -2.56 15.95
CA ILE A 212 -6.79 -3.52 17.01
C ILE A 212 -6.04 -3.08 18.28
N GLY A 213 -6.78 -2.49 19.22
CA GLY A 213 -6.16 -1.74 20.30
C GLY A 213 -5.38 -0.53 19.77
N THR A 214 -4.06 -0.60 19.80
CA THR A 214 -3.15 0.42 19.27
C THR A 214 -2.42 -0.03 18.00
N THR A 215 -2.56 -1.29 17.59
CA THR A 215 -1.82 -1.88 16.47
C THR A 215 -2.59 -1.75 15.16
N PRO A 216 -2.04 -1.12 14.13
CA PRO A 216 -2.65 -1.07 12.82
C PRO A 216 -2.59 -2.43 12.13
N VAL A 217 -3.70 -2.83 11.52
CA VAL A 217 -3.82 -4.06 10.75
C VAL A 217 -4.31 -3.76 9.34
N SER A 218 -3.96 -4.63 8.40
CA SER A 218 -4.34 -4.53 6.99
C SER A 218 -4.84 -5.86 6.45
N SER A 219 -5.56 -5.81 5.35
CA SER A 219 -6.02 -6.98 4.60
C SER A 219 -4.83 -7.82 4.09
N PRO A 220 -4.92 -9.16 4.10
CA PRO A 220 -6.06 -9.95 4.59
C PRO A 220 -6.15 -9.96 6.13
N TYR A 221 -7.37 -9.90 6.65
CA TYR A 221 -7.63 -9.99 8.08
C TYR A 221 -7.82 -11.45 8.46
N ARG A 222 -6.94 -11.95 9.31
CA ARG A 222 -6.96 -13.31 9.82
C ARG A 222 -7.49 -13.31 11.25
N ILE A 223 -8.73 -13.78 11.42
CA ILE A 223 -9.38 -13.88 12.73
C ILE A 223 -9.23 -15.32 13.20
N GLN A 224 -8.57 -15.52 14.32
CA GLN A 224 -8.35 -16.83 14.93
C GLN A 224 -9.20 -16.92 16.19
N ALA A 225 -9.96 -18.00 16.35
CA ALA A 225 -10.82 -18.23 17.49
C ALA A 225 -10.55 -19.63 18.08
N ILE A 226 -10.23 -19.69 19.37
CA ILE A 226 -10.10 -20.92 20.13
C ILE A 226 -11.48 -21.27 20.73
N GLY A 227 -11.84 -22.56 20.69
CA GLY A 227 -13.10 -23.11 21.19
C GLY A 227 -13.42 -24.42 20.46
N ASN A 228 -14.61 -24.96 20.67
CA ASN A 228 -15.03 -26.17 19.95
C ASN A 228 -15.04 -25.93 18.44
N LYS A 229 -14.01 -26.45 17.75
CA LYS A 229 -13.80 -26.21 16.29
C LYS A 229 -14.98 -26.63 15.42
N ASN A 230 -15.75 -27.66 15.84
CA ASN A 230 -16.90 -28.13 15.06
C ASN A 230 -18.11 -27.21 15.23
N GLU A 231 -18.37 -26.78 16.45
CA GLU A 231 -19.44 -25.85 16.74
C GLU A 231 -19.16 -24.47 16.14
N LEU A 232 -17.95 -23.95 16.34
CA LEU A 232 -17.51 -22.71 15.73
C LEU A 232 -17.62 -22.76 14.20
N ALA A 233 -17.11 -23.82 13.56
CA ALA A 233 -17.17 -23.93 12.11
C ALA A 233 -18.61 -24.09 11.57
N ASN A 234 -19.50 -24.73 12.32
CA ASN A 234 -20.90 -24.84 11.93
C ASN A 234 -21.59 -23.48 12.01
N ARG A 235 -21.43 -22.76 13.15
CA ARG A 235 -22.07 -21.45 13.36
C ARG A 235 -21.48 -20.33 12.52
N MET A 236 -20.18 -20.39 12.22
CA MET A 236 -19.50 -19.41 11.35
C MET A 236 -19.49 -19.85 9.87
N GLY A 237 -20.07 -20.98 9.56
CA GLY A 237 -20.10 -21.53 8.20
C GLY A 237 -21.13 -20.85 7.29
N GLN A 238 -20.92 -20.99 5.99
CA GLN A 238 -21.77 -20.41 4.94
C GLN A 238 -23.24 -20.85 5.03
N ARG A 239 -23.54 -22.01 5.61
CA ARG A 239 -24.93 -22.50 5.77
C ARG A 239 -25.71 -21.65 6.77
N GLU A 240 -25.11 -21.35 7.90
CA GLU A 240 -25.74 -20.58 8.97
C GLU A 240 -25.75 -19.09 8.66
N LEU A 241 -24.66 -18.58 8.12
CA LEU A 241 -24.47 -17.15 7.80
C LEU A 241 -24.57 -16.87 6.30
N SER A 242 -25.48 -17.54 5.61
CA SER A 242 -25.60 -17.45 4.14
C SER A 242 -25.77 -16.01 3.62
N MET A 243 -26.59 -15.20 4.30
CA MET A 243 -26.80 -13.80 3.92
C MET A 243 -25.51 -12.98 4.07
N LEU A 244 -24.76 -13.16 5.16
CA LEU A 244 -23.50 -12.46 5.41
C LEU A 244 -22.43 -12.83 4.36
N TYR A 245 -22.31 -14.12 4.06
CA TYR A 245 -21.38 -14.59 3.02
C TYR A 245 -21.75 -14.04 1.64
N GLN A 246 -23.05 -13.94 1.33
CA GLN A 246 -23.51 -13.36 0.08
C GLN A 246 -23.23 -11.86 0.03
N GLU A 247 -23.49 -11.12 1.11
CA GLU A 247 -23.20 -9.69 1.21
C GLU A 247 -21.72 -9.38 0.99
N PHE A 248 -20.82 -10.13 1.64
CA PHE A 248 -19.38 -9.98 1.43
C PHE A 248 -18.95 -10.32 0.01
N LYS A 249 -19.52 -11.39 -0.55
CA LYS A 249 -19.25 -11.80 -1.94
C LYS A 249 -19.72 -10.74 -2.95
N ASP A 250 -20.90 -10.17 -2.75
CA ASP A 250 -21.46 -9.12 -3.61
C ASP A 250 -20.61 -7.82 -3.50
N ALA A 251 -19.99 -7.58 -2.35
CA ALA A 251 -19.03 -6.50 -2.14
C ALA A 251 -17.63 -6.81 -2.72
N GLY A 252 -17.42 -7.99 -3.30
CA GLY A 252 -16.14 -8.43 -3.87
C GLY A 252 -15.14 -8.96 -2.86
N MET A 253 -15.53 -9.07 -1.59
CA MET A 253 -14.69 -9.61 -0.51
C MET A 253 -14.69 -11.13 -0.50
N THR A 254 -13.59 -11.72 -0.04
CA THR A 254 -13.48 -13.19 0.10
C THR A 254 -13.48 -13.55 1.57
N LEU A 255 -14.43 -14.40 1.98
CA LEU A 255 -14.53 -14.93 3.33
C LEU A 255 -14.29 -16.44 3.30
N GLN A 256 -13.27 -16.90 4.04
CA GLN A 256 -12.89 -18.31 4.11
C GLN A 256 -12.74 -18.74 5.57
N THR A 257 -13.24 -19.95 5.88
CA THR A 257 -13.16 -20.54 7.21
C THR A 257 -12.41 -21.86 7.14
N SER A 258 -11.42 -22.05 8.01
CA SER A 258 -10.69 -23.30 8.18
C SER A 258 -10.74 -23.79 9.64
N LYS A 259 -10.77 -25.11 9.84
CA LYS A 259 -10.66 -25.73 11.17
C LYS A 259 -9.18 -26.01 11.46
N GLU A 260 -8.77 -25.68 12.66
CA GLU A 260 -7.41 -25.93 13.14
C GLU A 260 -7.42 -26.74 14.43
N ASN A 261 -6.52 -27.71 14.53
CA ASN A 261 -6.40 -28.54 15.71
C ASN A 261 -5.62 -27.87 16.84
N MET A 262 -4.77 -26.90 16.48
CA MET A 262 -3.96 -26.17 17.44
C MET A 262 -3.75 -24.74 16.96
N ILE A 263 -4.32 -23.81 17.68
CA ILE A 263 -4.16 -22.36 17.50
C ILE A 263 -3.44 -21.84 18.74
N ARG A 264 -2.41 -21.03 18.54
CA ARG A 264 -1.69 -20.37 19.63
C ARG A 264 -1.93 -18.87 19.54
N LEU A 265 -2.48 -18.32 20.60
CA LEU A 265 -2.74 -16.89 20.73
C LEU A 265 -1.82 -16.29 21.78
N LYS A 266 -1.15 -15.20 21.44
CA LYS A 266 -0.32 -14.43 22.37
C LYS A 266 -1.21 -13.80 23.45
N ALA A 267 -0.59 -13.34 24.54
CA ALA A 267 -1.29 -12.53 25.52
C ALA A 267 -1.71 -11.19 24.90
N ALA A 268 -2.86 -10.66 25.30
CA ALA A 268 -3.25 -9.30 24.98
C ALA A 268 -2.33 -8.29 25.69
N ILE A 269 -2.25 -7.08 25.15
CA ILE A 269 -1.57 -5.99 25.84
C ILE A 269 -2.47 -5.60 27.02
N PRO A 270 -2.02 -5.75 28.29
CA PRO A 270 -2.84 -5.41 29.44
C PRO A 270 -3.03 -3.90 29.50
N GLY A 271 -4.25 -3.49 29.84
CA GLY A 271 -4.52 -2.09 30.20
C GLY A 271 -3.87 -1.75 31.55
N GLN A 272 -3.40 -0.53 31.67
CA GLN A 272 -2.82 -0.04 32.92
C GLN A 272 -3.95 0.42 33.86
N VAL A 273 -4.06 -0.21 35.03
CA VAL A 273 -4.99 0.16 36.09
C VAL A 273 -4.22 1.00 37.13
N THR A 274 -4.40 2.31 37.10
CA THR A 274 -3.62 3.21 37.97
C THR A 274 -4.42 3.70 39.17
N TYR A 275 -5.72 3.86 39.02
CA TYR A 275 -6.58 4.49 40.05
C TYR A 275 -7.63 3.54 40.67
N ALA A 276 -7.98 2.45 39.98
CA ALA A 276 -8.89 1.48 40.54
C ALA A 276 -8.16 0.61 41.59
N LYS A 277 -8.78 0.38 42.71
CA LYS A 277 -8.31 -0.49 43.80
C LYS A 277 -9.33 -1.57 44.05
N GLU A 278 -8.86 -2.77 44.40
CA GLU A 278 -9.71 -3.86 44.83
C GLU A 278 -10.43 -3.49 46.11
N ILE A 279 -11.72 -3.82 46.21
CA ILE A 279 -12.52 -3.65 47.42
C ILE A 279 -12.30 -4.94 48.24
N GLN A 280 -11.71 -4.81 49.43
CA GLN A 280 -11.55 -5.93 50.38
C GLN A 280 -12.86 -6.23 51.11
#